data_728ca541d3071db4f29178f852dead99
#
_entry.id   728ca541d3071db4f29178f852dead99
#
_cell.length_a   1.000
_cell.length_b   1.000
_cell.length_c   1.000
_cell.angle_alpha   90.00
_cell.angle_beta   90.00
_cell.angle_gamma   90.00
#
_symmetry.space_group_name_H-M   'P 1'
#
loop_
_entity.id
_entity.type
_entity.pdbx_description
1 polymer ?
#
loop_
_entity_poly.entity_id
_entity_poly.type
_entity_poly.pdbx_seq_one_letter_code
_entity_poly.pdbx_strand_id
1 'polypeptide(L)'
;MRGCRRFTVILIYLVYWFFGSVAIPQEEDWNQRVDALLENSEDDIVLTAVGDMIFNREITDYPEDSYQNLYRVIQGADIGFGNLEMSLNETPELQKGTYNFRRGEEFGWEILKLGINLVGLANNHAFDYGAPGLLDSMRILRQSGIAFAGAGKNLVAAQAPVYRQVDRTRFALLSFMSGDDWPKTDPDEPSINVLNAPKVFLDGDNGLDGRGVPAPLASDVRAMEDAIVLAKRHADIVLVAYHLHWVPHSRAYPLPDQVPPHQRLVLYRAIDAGADVILGSGPHVLRGIEMYKGKPIFYSLGDFIYQYRTKGIPEIYWQRDEQKDVREEFDTVVARLMIRDKAVSKIQLIPVSQEMTGPRTGSPSLADRRSRDRILGSIIDLSADFGTKIKINGWYGEVE
;
A
#
# COMPACT_ATOMS: atom_id res chain seq x y z
N MET A 1 -55.15 76.68 17.37
CA MET A 1 -54.60 76.46 18.63
C MET A 1 -53.49 75.48 18.52
N ARG A 2 -52.33 75.73 18.99
CA ARG A 2 -51.00 75.36 18.53
C ARG A 2 -50.70 73.88 18.74
N GLY A 3 -50.40 73.16 17.60
CA GLY A 3 -49.92 71.77 17.60
C GLY A 3 -48.42 71.73 17.73
N CYS A 4 -47.97 70.97 18.70
CA CYS A 4 -46.55 70.68 18.98
C CYS A 4 -46.10 69.51 18.10
N ARG A 5 -45.26 69.79 17.12
CA ARG A 5 -44.60 68.68 16.34
C ARG A 5 -43.41 68.20 17.12
N ARG A 6 -43.45 66.93 17.54
CA ARG A 6 -42.29 66.20 18.04
C ARG A 6 -41.47 65.67 16.89
N PHE A 7 -40.22 66.14 16.78
CA PHE A 7 -39.21 65.56 15.90
C PHE A 7 -38.63 64.29 16.59
N THR A 8 -38.83 63.15 15.97
CA THR A 8 -38.18 61.91 16.39
C THR A 8 -36.85 61.83 15.63
N VAL A 9 -35.75 61.99 16.37
CA VAL A 9 -34.41 61.77 15.83
C VAL A 9 -34.13 60.26 15.81
N ILE A 10 -34.06 59.65 14.64
CA ILE A 10 -33.65 58.28 14.46
C ILE A 10 -32.14 58.27 14.46
N LEU A 11 -31.58 57.75 15.56
CA LEU A 11 -30.12 57.51 15.66
C LEU A 11 -29.82 56.20 14.94
N ILE A 12 -29.26 56.27 13.74
CA ILE A 12 -28.77 55.09 13.00
C ILE A 12 -27.41 54.72 13.59
N TYR A 13 -27.37 53.67 14.41
CA TYR A 13 -26.14 53.03 14.80
C TYR A 13 -25.59 52.24 13.63
N LEU A 14 -24.55 52.77 12.97
CA LEU A 14 -23.66 52.02 12.05
C LEU A 14 -22.85 51.03 12.89
N VAL A 15 -23.34 49.80 13.00
CA VAL A 15 -22.53 48.70 13.51
C VAL A 15 -21.56 48.27 12.37
N TYR A 16 -20.33 48.77 12.44
CA TYR A 16 -19.24 48.22 11.65
C TYR A 16 -18.95 46.79 12.14
N TRP A 17 -19.47 45.81 11.45
CA TRP A 17 -19.01 44.44 11.56
C TRP A 17 -17.59 44.37 10.98
N PHE A 18 -16.60 44.29 11.86
CA PHE A 18 -15.28 43.77 11.48
C PHE A 18 -15.48 42.31 11.06
N PHE A 19 -15.77 42.07 9.82
CA PHE A 19 -15.47 40.79 9.21
C PHE A 19 -13.95 40.74 9.12
N GLY A 20 -13.34 40.18 10.16
CA GLY A 20 -12.02 39.64 9.99
C GLY A 20 -12.08 38.71 8.77
N SER A 21 -11.31 39.02 7.73
CA SER A 21 -11.15 38.14 6.61
C SER A 21 -10.72 36.79 7.19
N VAL A 22 -11.66 35.85 7.29
CA VAL A 22 -11.30 34.45 7.42
C VAL A 22 -10.48 34.18 6.18
N ALA A 23 -9.18 34.07 6.34
CA ALA A 23 -8.28 33.68 5.25
C ALA A 23 -8.86 32.37 4.71
N ILE A 24 -9.43 32.43 3.53
CA ILE A 24 -9.76 31.22 2.77
C ILE A 24 -8.42 30.49 2.71
N PRO A 25 -8.34 29.23 3.19
CA PRO A 25 -7.11 28.46 3.07
C PRO A 25 -6.71 28.55 1.60
N GLN A 26 -5.53 29.09 1.31
CA GLN A 26 -5.01 29.05 -0.06
C GLN A 26 -5.08 27.58 -0.49
N GLU A 27 -5.77 27.32 -1.59
CA GLU A 27 -5.71 26.01 -2.23
C GLU A 27 -4.24 25.64 -2.33
N GLU A 28 -3.91 24.44 -1.85
CA GLU A 28 -2.52 24.00 -1.87
C GLU A 28 -2.08 23.93 -3.33
N ASP A 29 -1.03 24.69 -3.68
CA ASP A 29 -0.47 24.63 -5.02
C ASP A 29 0.27 23.31 -5.22
N TRP A 30 -0.48 22.28 -5.54
CA TRP A 30 0.05 20.94 -5.77
C TRP A 30 1.02 20.89 -6.94
N ASN A 31 0.80 21.71 -7.97
CA ASN A 31 1.67 21.73 -9.14
C ASN A 31 3.09 22.14 -8.74
N GLN A 32 3.24 23.27 -8.05
CA GLN A 32 4.55 23.77 -7.60
C GLN A 32 5.22 22.78 -6.62
N ARG A 33 4.45 22.18 -5.72
CA ARG A 33 4.97 21.22 -4.73
C ARG A 33 5.46 19.93 -5.36
N VAL A 34 4.72 19.42 -6.32
CA VAL A 34 5.07 18.19 -7.04
C VAL A 34 6.22 18.45 -8.00
N ASP A 35 6.26 19.60 -8.69
CA ASP A 35 7.39 19.99 -9.51
C ASP A 35 8.70 19.98 -8.67
N ALA A 36 8.70 20.62 -7.51
CA ALA A 36 9.86 20.62 -6.61
C ALA A 36 10.23 19.22 -6.06
N LEU A 37 9.25 18.32 -5.86
CA LEU A 37 9.50 16.95 -5.47
C LEU A 37 10.13 16.14 -6.59
N LEU A 38 9.74 16.39 -7.84
CA LEU A 38 10.21 15.68 -9.02
C LEU A 38 11.58 16.15 -9.52
N GLU A 39 12.09 17.26 -9.01
CA GLU A 39 13.47 17.70 -9.25
C GLU A 39 14.45 16.71 -8.61
N ASN A 40 14.96 15.78 -9.39
CA ASN A 40 15.93 14.76 -8.96
C ASN A 40 17.30 15.06 -9.53
N SER A 41 18.32 14.48 -8.92
CA SER A 41 19.64 14.37 -9.56
C SER A 41 19.54 13.41 -10.76
N GLU A 42 20.26 13.70 -11.84
CA GLU A 42 20.35 12.84 -13.02
C GLU A 42 20.90 11.44 -12.70
N ASP A 43 21.58 11.28 -11.55
CA ASP A 43 22.17 10.01 -11.10
C ASP A 43 21.21 9.19 -10.23
N ASP A 44 20.03 9.69 -9.88
CA ASP A 44 19.07 8.99 -9.03
C ASP A 44 18.10 8.15 -9.86
N ILE A 45 18.03 6.85 -9.57
CA ILE A 45 16.92 6.01 -10.01
C ILE A 45 15.82 6.13 -8.96
N VAL A 46 14.61 6.44 -9.41
CA VAL A 46 13.46 6.63 -8.54
C VAL A 46 12.55 5.42 -8.60
N LEU A 47 12.27 4.84 -7.43
CA LEU A 47 11.25 3.83 -7.23
C LEU A 47 10.11 4.42 -6.40
N THR A 48 8.88 4.34 -6.88
CA THR A 48 7.68 4.57 -6.07
C THR A 48 7.03 3.24 -5.71
N ALA A 49 6.57 3.12 -4.48
CA ALA A 49 5.85 1.95 -4.01
C ALA A 49 4.54 2.35 -3.34
N VAL A 50 3.47 1.65 -3.72
CA VAL A 50 2.14 1.77 -3.13
C VAL A 50 1.69 0.43 -2.55
N GLY A 51 0.68 0.46 -1.68
CA GLY A 51 0.11 -0.72 -1.05
C GLY A 51 -0.87 -1.48 -1.95
N ASP A 52 -1.98 -1.92 -1.37
CA ASP A 52 -2.95 -2.79 -2.04
C ASP A 52 -3.78 -2.02 -3.07
N MET A 53 -3.96 -2.63 -4.24
CA MET A 53 -4.72 -2.08 -5.35
C MET A 53 -5.90 -2.99 -5.70
N ILE A 54 -7.12 -2.53 -5.37
CA ILE A 54 -8.37 -3.24 -5.60
C ILE A 54 -9.33 -2.30 -6.35
N PHE A 55 -9.33 -2.41 -7.68
CA PHE A 55 -10.12 -1.56 -8.56
C PHE A 55 -11.54 -2.07 -8.78
N ASN A 56 -12.48 -1.14 -8.91
CA ASN A 56 -13.78 -1.42 -9.50
C ASN A 56 -14.18 -0.42 -10.61
N ARG A 57 -13.40 0.63 -10.82
CA ARG A 57 -13.55 1.64 -11.88
C ARG A 57 -12.21 2.29 -12.19
N GLU A 58 -12.11 2.85 -13.37
CA GLU A 58 -10.97 3.67 -13.79
C GLU A 58 -10.89 4.95 -12.95
N ILE A 59 -9.68 5.44 -12.74
CA ILE A 59 -9.39 6.62 -11.90
C ILE A 59 -8.47 7.64 -12.55
N THR A 60 -7.74 7.26 -13.61
CA THR A 60 -6.72 8.13 -14.21
C THR A 60 -7.28 9.38 -14.90
N ASP A 61 -8.57 9.38 -15.22
CA ASP A 61 -9.25 10.49 -15.88
C ASP A 61 -9.90 11.50 -14.91
N TYR A 62 -9.67 11.39 -13.59
CA TYR A 62 -10.18 12.37 -12.62
C TYR A 62 -9.42 13.69 -12.78
N PRO A 63 -10.11 14.83 -13.08
CA PRO A 63 -9.45 16.05 -13.51
C PRO A 63 -8.90 16.92 -12.38
N GLU A 64 -9.23 16.65 -11.11
CA GLU A 64 -8.82 17.49 -10.00
C GLU A 64 -7.31 17.38 -9.73
N ASP A 65 -6.69 18.51 -9.39
CA ASP A 65 -5.24 18.64 -9.19
C ASP A 65 -4.68 17.64 -8.17
N SER A 66 -5.42 17.30 -7.11
CA SER A 66 -4.98 16.33 -6.10
C SER A 66 -4.81 14.92 -6.66
N TYR A 67 -5.65 14.50 -7.63
CA TYR A 67 -5.52 13.23 -8.32
C TYR A 67 -4.40 13.29 -9.35
N GLN A 68 -4.43 14.28 -10.24
CA GLN A 68 -3.47 14.39 -11.33
C GLN A 68 -2.03 14.55 -10.80
N ASN A 69 -1.83 15.31 -9.75
CA ASN A 69 -0.52 15.46 -9.12
C ASN A 69 -0.06 14.20 -8.39
N LEU A 70 -0.95 13.40 -7.79
CA LEU A 70 -0.61 12.09 -7.28
C LEU A 70 -0.10 11.17 -8.40
N TYR A 71 -0.80 11.14 -9.54
CA TYR A 71 -0.38 10.33 -10.68
C TYR A 71 0.98 10.79 -11.23
N ARG A 72 1.21 12.10 -11.31
CA ARG A 72 2.52 12.66 -11.70
C ARG A 72 3.65 12.20 -10.78
N VAL A 73 3.42 12.10 -9.45
CA VAL A 73 4.41 11.58 -8.51
C VAL A 73 4.79 10.14 -8.84
N ILE A 74 3.81 9.29 -9.17
CA ILE A 74 4.05 7.88 -9.50
C ILE A 74 4.64 7.74 -10.90
N GLN A 75 4.12 8.44 -11.89
CA GLN A 75 4.58 8.44 -13.28
C GLN A 75 6.01 9.00 -13.44
N GLY A 76 6.43 9.89 -12.53
CA GLY A 76 7.78 10.44 -12.49
C GLY A 76 8.84 9.50 -11.94
N ALA A 77 8.50 8.23 -11.68
CA ALA A 77 9.43 7.21 -11.22
C ALA A 77 9.84 6.27 -12.37
N ASP A 78 11.06 5.75 -12.31
CA ASP A 78 11.56 4.73 -13.23
C ASP A 78 10.88 3.38 -12.99
N ILE A 79 10.57 3.09 -11.72
CA ILE A 79 9.84 1.91 -11.27
C ILE A 79 8.68 2.36 -10.40
N GLY A 80 7.44 2.06 -10.84
CA GLY A 80 6.26 2.14 -10.01
C GLY A 80 5.83 0.74 -9.58
N PHE A 81 5.85 0.47 -8.27
CA PHE A 81 5.44 -0.80 -7.68
C PHE A 81 4.10 -0.68 -6.96
N GLY A 82 3.27 -1.75 -7.02
CA GLY A 82 2.07 -1.93 -6.19
C GLY A 82 1.72 -3.40 -5.99
N ASN A 83 0.97 -3.72 -4.94
CA ASN A 83 0.39 -5.06 -4.78
C ASN A 83 -0.96 -5.12 -5.49
N LEU A 84 -1.08 -5.94 -6.54
CA LEU A 84 -2.34 -6.11 -7.27
C LEU A 84 -3.18 -7.19 -6.58
N GLU A 85 -4.03 -6.75 -5.66
CA GLU A 85 -4.84 -7.64 -4.81
C GLU A 85 -6.21 -7.93 -5.44
N MET A 86 -6.17 -8.34 -6.69
CA MET A 86 -7.36 -8.73 -7.44
C MET A 86 -6.97 -9.54 -8.66
N SER A 87 -7.97 -10.14 -9.31
CA SER A 87 -7.79 -10.85 -10.56
C SER A 87 -8.13 -9.96 -11.76
N LEU A 88 -7.25 -9.94 -12.77
CA LEU A 88 -7.54 -9.36 -14.08
C LEU A 88 -7.91 -10.52 -15.03
N ASN A 89 -9.17 -10.66 -15.37
CA ASN A 89 -9.60 -11.75 -16.23
C ASN A 89 -10.99 -11.50 -16.83
N GLU A 90 -11.27 -12.19 -17.92
CA GLU A 90 -12.58 -12.24 -18.55
C GLU A 90 -13.39 -13.48 -18.15
N THR A 91 -12.83 -14.35 -17.31
CA THR A 91 -13.44 -15.62 -16.90
C THR A 91 -14.63 -15.35 -15.96
N PRO A 92 -15.84 -15.82 -16.28
CA PRO A 92 -17.02 -15.57 -15.46
C PRO A 92 -17.10 -16.47 -14.22
N GLU A 93 -16.34 -17.56 -14.18
CA GLU A 93 -16.50 -18.61 -13.18
C GLU A 93 -15.71 -18.33 -11.92
N LEU A 94 -16.43 -18.13 -10.82
CA LEU A 94 -15.90 -18.03 -9.46
C LEU A 94 -15.45 -19.40 -8.94
N GLN A 95 -14.30 -19.46 -8.30
CA GLN A 95 -13.89 -20.70 -7.64
C GLN A 95 -14.11 -20.71 -6.14
N LYS A 96 -13.99 -19.60 -5.41
CA LYS A 96 -14.26 -19.58 -3.95
C LYS A 96 -14.45 -18.16 -3.40
N GLY A 97 -15.23 -18.05 -2.32
CA GLY A 97 -15.25 -16.92 -1.40
C GLY A 97 -16.43 -15.97 -1.55
N THR A 98 -16.60 -15.13 -0.52
CA THR A 98 -17.64 -14.07 -0.45
C THR A 98 -17.19 -12.76 -1.06
N TYR A 99 -15.89 -12.53 -1.16
CA TYR A 99 -15.27 -11.32 -1.71
C TYR A 99 -14.39 -11.73 -2.88
N ASN A 100 -14.81 -11.37 -4.10
CA ASN A 100 -14.09 -11.72 -5.32
C ASN A 100 -13.90 -10.44 -6.13
N PHE A 101 -12.66 -10.05 -6.30
CA PHE A 101 -12.32 -8.82 -7.00
C PHE A 101 -11.84 -9.15 -8.41
N ARG A 102 -12.56 -8.59 -9.42
CA ARG A 102 -12.24 -8.83 -10.83
C ARG A 102 -12.46 -7.60 -11.70
N ARG A 103 -11.56 -7.43 -12.66
CA ARG A 103 -11.70 -6.50 -13.80
C ARG A 103 -11.18 -7.12 -15.08
N GLY A 104 -11.58 -6.56 -16.21
CA GLY A 104 -11.17 -6.96 -17.53
C GLY A 104 -9.77 -6.49 -17.92
N GLU A 105 -9.40 -6.74 -19.18
CA GLU A 105 -8.06 -6.43 -19.70
C GLU A 105 -7.75 -4.93 -19.75
N GLU A 106 -8.76 -4.07 -19.82
CA GLU A 106 -8.61 -2.61 -19.79
C GLU A 106 -7.87 -2.11 -18.55
N PHE A 107 -7.99 -2.83 -17.42
CA PHE A 107 -7.31 -2.45 -16.17
C PHE A 107 -5.81 -2.70 -16.17
N GLY A 108 -5.29 -3.55 -17.04
CA GLY A 108 -3.85 -3.62 -17.26
C GLY A 108 -3.29 -2.28 -17.77
N TRP A 109 -4.00 -1.64 -18.67
CA TRP A 109 -3.62 -0.31 -19.17
C TRP A 109 -3.87 0.79 -18.15
N GLU A 110 -4.94 0.69 -17.35
CA GLU A 110 -5.21 1.65 -16.28
C GLU A 110 -4.10 1.68 -15.23
N ILE A 111 -3.63 0.49 -14.81
CA ILE A 111 -2.49 0.35 -13.89
C ILE A 111 -1.22 0.97 -14.50
N LEU A 112 -0.96 0.73 -15.78
CA LEU A 112 0.20 1.31 -16.46
C LEU A 112 0.10 2.83 -16.58
N LYS A 113 -1.09 3.37 -16.89
CA LYS A 113 -1.33 4.83 -16.93
C LYS A 113 -1.05 5.50 -15.58
N LEU A 114 -1.31 4.83 -14.45
CA LEU A 114 -0.92 5.32 -13.13
C LEU A 114 0.60 5.42 -12.92
N GLY A 115 1.39 4.84 -13.80
CA GLY A 115 2.85 4.74 -13.65
C GLY A 115 3.31 3.45 -12.98
N ILE A 116 2.39 2.53 -12.64
CA ILE A 116 2.74 1.22 -12.04
C ILE A 116 3.15 0.25 -13.14
N ASN A 117 4.41 -0.13 -13.16
CA ASN A 117 5.01 -1.00 -14.16
C ASN A 117 5.64 -2.27 -13.59
N LEU A 118 5.50 -2.48 -12.28
CA LEU A 118 5.97 -3.64 -11.53
C LEU A 118 4.95 -3.99 -10.43
N VAL A 119 4.47 -5.24 -10.37
CA VAL A 119 3.45 -5.63 -9.37
C VAL A 119 3.80 -6.92 -8.64
N GLY A 120 3.40 -6.99 -7.35
CA GLY A 120 3.30 -8.22 -6.59
C GLY A 120 1.96 -8.90 -6.89
N LEU A 121 1.97 -10.22 -7.12
CA LEU A 121 0.78 -11.04 -7.34
C LEU A 121 0.60 -12.13 -6.29
N ALA A 122 1.53 -12.33 -5.37
CA ALA A 122 1.36 -13.28 -4.29
C ALA A 122 0.48 -12.65 -3.20
N ASN A 123 -0.83 -12.80 -3.32
CA ASN A 123 -1.84 -12.36 -2.35
C ASN A 123 -3.07 -13.27 -2.38
N ASN A 124 -3.95 -13.10 -1.39
CA ASN A 124 -5.12 -13.98 -1.21
C ASN A 124 -6.22 -13.83 -2.29
N HIS A 125 -6.20 -12.75 -3.09
CA HIS A 125 -7.17 -12.49 -4.17
C HIS A 125 -6.66 -12.83 -5.57
N ALA A 126 -5.38 -13.13 -5.72
CA ALA A 126 -4.81 -13.48 -7.03
C ALA A 126 -5.41 -14.77 -7.63
N PHE A 127 -5.97 -15.65 -6.78
CA PHE A 127 -6.51 -16.95 -7.16
C PHE A 127 -8.05 -17.04 -7.04
N ASP A 128 -8.76 -15.93 -6.89
CA ASP A 128 -10.23 -15.90 -6.71
C ASP A 128 -10.97 -16.57 -7.86
N TYR A 129 -10.40 -16.55 -9.06
CA TYR A 129 -10.94 -17.16 -10.29
C TYR A 129 -10.14 -18.40 -10.72
N GLY A 130 -9.41 -19.03 -9.77
CA GLY A 130 -8.64 -20.24 -9.97
C GLY A 130 -7.49 -20.09 -10.98
N ALA A 131 -7.00 -21.24 -11.45
CA ALA A 131 -5.90 -21.28 -12.41
C ALA A 131 -6.18 -20.51 -13.72
N PRO A 132 -7.38 -20.58 -14.31
CA PRO A 132 -7.69 -19.79 -15.51
C PRO A 132 -7.60 -18.29 -15.26
N GLY A 133 -8.16 -17.79 -14.15
CA GLY A 133 -8.13 -16.38 -13.79
C GLY A 133 -6.71 -15.88 -13.50
N LEU A 134 -5.89 -16.68 -12.79
CA LEU A 134 -4.49 -16.36 -12.55
C LEU A 134 -3.69 -16.26 -13.85
N LEU A 135 -3.84 -17.25 -14.73
CA LEU A 135 -3.13 -17.26 -16.04
C LEU A 135 -3.55 -16.08 -16.91
N ASP A 136 -4.84 -15.71 -16.87
CA ASP A 136 -5.36 -14.56 -17.61
C ASP A 136 -4.81 -13.24 -17.04
N SER A 137 -4.78 -13.08 -15.71
CA SER A 137 -4.13 -11.93 -15.06
C SER A 137 -2.66 -11.78 -15.50
N MET A 138 -1.92 -12.88 -15.52
CA MET A 138 -0.52 -12.89 -15.97
C MET A 138 -0.39 -12.53 -17.47
N ARG A 139 -1.34 -12.96 -18.31
CA ARG A 139 -1.40 -12.61 -19.74
C ARG A 139 -1.65 -11.11 -19.92
N ILE A 140 -2.67 -10.58 -19.24
CA ILE A 140 -3.06 -9.17 -19.31
C ILE A 140 -1.91 -8.26 -18.88
N LEU A 141 -1.27 -8.54 -17.74
CA LEU A 141 -0.13 -7.76 -17.26
C LEU A 141 1.03 -7.75 -18.27
N ARG A 142 1.37 -8.91 -18.85
CA ARG A 142 2.42 -8.95 -19.90
C ARG A 142 2.04 -8.15 -21.13
N GLN A 143 0.81 -8.22 -21.59
CA GLN A 143 0.33 -7.46 -22.73
C GLN A 143 0.35 -5.95 -22.50
N SER A 144 0.09 -5.53 -21.25
CA SER A 144 0.19 -4.11 -20.84
C SER A 144 1.64 -3.67 -20.56
N GLY A 145 2.63 -4.55 -20.65
CA GLY A 145 4.02 -4.20 -20.37
C GLY A 145 4.38 -4.13 -18.89
N ILE A 146 3.53 -4.67 -18.01
CA ILE A 146 3.73 -4.67 -16.56
C ILE A 146 4.45 -5.96 -16.17
N ALA A 147 5.59 -5.82 -15.49
CA ALA A 147 6.31 -6.95 -14.91
C ALA A 147 5.66 -7.39 -13.59
N PHE A 148 5.70 -8.67 -13.27
CA PHE A 148 5.12 -9.19 -12.04
C PHE A 148 5.92 -10.35 -11.46
N ALA A 149 5.84 -10.56 -10.15
CA ALA A 149 6.39 -11.69 -9.42
C ALA A 149 5.34 -12.31 -8.48
N GLY A 150 5.57 -13.53 -8.02
CA GLY A 150 4.72 -14.19 -7.03
C GLY A 150 3.59 -15.04 -7.60
N ALA A 151 3.47 -15.11 -8.92
CA ALA A 151 2.52 -15.97 -9.63
C ALA A 151 3.19 -16.68 -10.81
N GLY A 152 2.79 -17.89 -11.11
CA GLY A 152 3.40 -18.69 -12.17
C GLY A 152 2.50 -19.78 -12.71
N LYS A 153 2.89 -20.32 -13.89
CA LYS A 153 2.24 -21.49 -14.50
C LYS A 153 2.48 -22.78 -13.69
N ASN A 154 3.35 -22.73 -12.72
CA ASN A 154 3.65 -23.76 -11.73
C ASN A 154 4.37 -23.09 -10.53
N LEU A 155 4.60 -23.83 -9.45
CA LEU A 155 5.21 -23.31 -8.23
C LEU A 155 6.62 -22.74 -8.47
N VAL A 156 7.44 -23.41 -9.28
CA VAL A 156 8.80 -22.94 -9.60
C VAL A 156 8.76 -21.56 -10.27
N ALA A 157 7.83 -21.38 -11.21
CA ALA A 157 7.65 -20.10 -11.89
C ALA A 157 7.07 -19.01 -10.95
N ALA A 158 6.22 -19.39 -9.99
CA ALA A 158 5.68 -18.47 -8.99
C ALA A 158 6.76 -17.99 -8.00
N GLN A 159 7.73 -18.83 -7.68
CA GLN A 159 8.85 -18.52 -6.79
C GLN A 159 9.99 -17.78 -7.48
N ALA A 160 10.01 -17.74 -8.80
CA ALA A 160 11.07 -17.11 -9.55
C ALA A 160 11.04 -15.57 -9.44
N PRO A 161 12.20 -14.90 -9.30
CA PRO A 161 12.27 -13.45 -9.38
C PRO A 161 11.99 -12.95 -10.80
N VAL A 162 11.35 -11.77 -10.90
CA VAL A 162 11.31 -11.01 -12.14
C VAL A 162 12.41 -9.94 -12.12
N TYR A 163 13.05 -9.70 -13.25
CA TYR A 163 14.13 -8.73 -13.36
C TYR A 163 13.72 -7.55 -14.23
N ARG A 164 14.19 -6.36 -13.83
CA ARG A 164 14.02 -5.12 -14.58
C ARG A 164 15.35 -4.36 -14.64
N GLN A 165 15.71 -3.89 -15.82
CA GLN A 165 16.87 -3.05 -16.01
C GLN A 165 16.44 -1.60 -16.09
N VAL A 166 17.05 -0.75 -15.25
CA VAL A 166 16.95 0.71 -15.31
C VAL A 166 18.38 1.23 -15.38
N ASP A 167 18.73 1.86 -16.47
CA ASP A 167 20.08 2.30 -16.75
C ASP A 167 21.13 1.20 -16.49
N ARG A 168 22.06 1.45 -15.60
CA ARG A 168 23.12 0.50 -15.23
C ARG A 168 22.77 -0.36 -14.01
N THR A 169 21.59 -0.21 -13.45
CA THR A 169 21.15 -0.93 -12.23
C THR A 169 20.10 -1.97 -12.59
N ARG A 170 20.34 -3.20 -12.19
CA ARG A 170 19.40 -4.30 -12.37
C ARG A 170 18.65 -4.57 -11.09
N PHE A 171 17.33 -4.51 -11.16
CA PHE A 171 16.41 -4.82 -10.08
C PHE A 171 15.90 -6.25 -10.22
N ALA A 172 15.66 -6.89 -9.08
CA ALA A 172 14.86 -8.11 -8.97
C ALA A 172 13.68 -7.85 -8.05
N LEU A 173 12.50 -8.37 -8.38
CA LEU A 173 11.35 -8.46 -7.49
C LEU A 173 11.05 -9.93 -7.22
N LEU A 174 10.91 -10.28 -5.95
CA LEU A 174 10.24 -11.50 -5.48
C LEU A 174 8.96 -11.07 -4.75
N SER A 175 7.89 -11.87 -4.87
CA SER A 175 6.65 -11.61 -4.14
C SER A 175 6.21 -12.87 -3.42
N PHE A 176 5.84 -12.72 -2.16
CA PHE A 176 5.42 -13.80 -1.25
C PHE A 176 4.12 -13.40 -0.55
N MET A 177 3.28 -14.39 -0.27
CA MET A 177 2.15 -14.25 0.63
C MET A 177 2.38 -15.09 1.89
N SER A 178 2.05 -14.55 3.06
CA SER A 178 1.93 -15.37 4.26
C SER A 178 0.54 -16.00 4.32
N GLY A 179 0.46 -17.31 4.46
CA GLY A 179 -0.81 -18.04 4.56
C GLY A 179 -0.81 -19.05 5.67
N ASP A 180 -1.90 -19.14 6.45
CA ASP A 180 -2.05 -20.11 7.52
C ASP A 180 -2.73 -21.42 7.08
N ASP A 181 -3.59 -21.38 6.07
CA ASP A 181 -4.33 -22.53 5.53
C ASP A 181 -4.49 -22.46 4.01
N TRP A 182 -3.46 -21.99 3.29
CA TRP A 182 -3.55 -21.92 1.83
C TRP A 182 -3.57 -23.34 1.26
N PRO A 183 -4.50 -23.66 0.35
CA PRO A 183 -4.55 -24.99 -0.25
C PRO A 183 -3.21 -25.33 -0.90
N LYS A 184 -2.66 -26.50 -0.58
CA LYS A 184 -1.50 -27.00 -1.32
C LYS A 184 -1.92 -27.25 -2.75
N THR A 185 -1.37 -26.47 -3.66
CA THR A 185 -1.53 -26.70 -5.09
C THR A 185 -0.51 -27.76 -5.54
N ASP A 186 -0.86 -28.54 -6.57
CA ASP A 186 0.12 -29.39 -7.24
C ASP A 186 1.28 -28.50 -7.73
N PRO A 187 2.54 -28.85 -7.46
CA PRO A 187 3.69 -28.04 -7.89
C PRO A 187 3.75 -27.78 -9.40
N ASP A 188 3.14 -28.63 -10.21
CA ASP A 188 3.10 -28.51 -11.66
C ASP A 188 1.94 -27.67 -12.20
N GLU A 189 0.97 -27.33 -11.33
CA GLU A 189 -0.20 -26.52 -11.67
C GLU A 189 0.05 -25.02 -11.40
N PRO A 190 -0.73 -24.12 -12.07
CA PRO A 190 -0.65 -22.68 -11.82
C PRO A 190 -0.79 -22.34 -10.34
N SER A 191 0.10 -21.51 -9.84
CA SER A 191 0.23 -21.25 -8.41
C SER A 191 0.68 -19.83 -8.12
N ILE A 192 0.46 -19.42 -6.87
CA ILE A 192 1.08 -18.25 -6.26
C ILE A 192 2.16 -18.68 -5.27
N ASN A 193 3.07 -17.78 -4.94
CA ASN A 193 4.18 -18.05 -4.03
C ASN A 193 3.75 -17.82 -2.58
N VAL A 194 3.46 -18.90 -1.87
CA VAL A 194 2.98 -18.88 -0.49
C VAL A 194 4.07 -19.33 0.47
N LEU A 195 4.31 -18.54 1.51
CA LEU A 195 5.06 -18.91 2.68
C LEU A 195 4.06 -19.41 3.73
N ASN A 196 3.96 -20.70 3.89
CA ASN A 196 2.99 -21.31 4.79
C ASN A 196 3.35 -21.07 6.26
N ALA A 197 2.37 -20.63 7.03
CA ALA A 197 2.49 -20.35 8.44
C ALA A 197 1.33 -21.01 9.23
N PRO A 198 1.32 -22.34 9.36
CA PRO A 198 0.25 -23.04 10.08
C PRO A 198 0.17 -22.58 11.53
N LYS A 199 -1.02 -22.63 12.09
CA LYS A 199 -1.24 -22.29 13.50
C LYS A 199 -0.67 -23.36 14.40
N VAL A 200 0.16 -22.95 15.34
CA VAL A 200 0.70 -23.80 16.41
C VAL A 200 0.01 -23.43 17.71
N PHE A 201 -0.55 -24.44 18.40
CA PHE A 201 -1.14 -24.27 19.71
C PHE A 201 -0.07 -24.58 20.75
N LEU A 202 0.23 -23.63 21.64
CA LEU A 202 1.20 -23.83 22.71
C LEU A 202 0.55 -24.62 23.83
N ASP A 203 1.27 -25.60 24.41
CA ASP A 203 0.82 -26.37 25.56
C ASP A 203 0.54 -25.44 26.76
N GLY A 204 -0.65 -25.56 27.35
CA GLY A 204 -1.14 -24.68 28.41
C GLY A 204 -2.04 -23.55 27.95
N ASP A 205 -2.16 -23.34 26.69
CA ASP A 205 -3.19 -22.48 26.09
C ASP A 205 -4.52 -23.28 26.12
N ASN A 206 -5.12 -23.35 27.33
CA ASN A 206 -6.41 -24.03 27.54
C ASN A 206 -7.52 -23.27 26.83
N GLY A 207 -7.37 -23.09 25.51
CA GLY A 207 -8.43 -22.67 24.62
C GLY A 207 -9.10 -21.37 25.02
N LEU A 208 -8.38 -20.38 25.52
CA LEU A 208 -9.00 -19.08 25.79
C LEU A 208 -9.66 -18.48 24.54
N ASP A 209 -9.32 -19.00 23.35
CA ASP A 209 -10.07 -18.71 22.14
C ASP A 209 -9.89 -19.68 20.96
N GLY A 210 -9.17 -20.79 21.12
CA GLY A 210 -8.94 -21.78 20.05
C GLY A 210 -8.07 -21.27 18.88
N ARG A 211 -7.29 -20.19 19.09
CA ARG A 211 -6.55 -19.47 18.06
C ARG A 211 -5.06 -19.67 18.29
N GLY A 212 -4.45 -20.60 17.57
CA GLY A 212 -3.01 -20.79 17.57
C GLY A 212 -2.24 -19.57 17.05
N VAL A 213 -0.93 -19.54 17.32
CA VAL A 213 -0.01 -18.54 16.77
C VAL A 213 0.50 -19.04 15.42
N PRO A 214 0.40 -18.26 14.33
CA PRO A 214 1.00 -18.67 13.06
C PRO A 214 2.50 -18.85 13.20
N ALA A 215 3.01 -19.98 12.72
CA ALA A 215 4.43 -20.30 12.73
C ALA A 215 4.90 -20.63 11.30
N PRO A 216 5.69 -19.76 10.66
CA PRO A 216 6.20 -20.01 9.33
C PRO A 216 6.97 -21.32 9.24
N LEU A 217 6.68 -22.14 8.21
CA LEU A 217 7.41 -23.37 7.96
C LEU A 217 8.88 -23.07 7.64
N ALA A 218 9.78 -23.73 8.38
CA ALA A 218 11.22 -23.53 8.19
C ALA A 218 11.71 -23.89 6.78
N SER A 219 11.03 -24.83 6.09
CA SER A 219 11.29 -25.15 4.68
C SER A 219 11.01 -23.96 3.76
N ASP A 220 9.87 -23.29 3.97
CA ASP A 220 9.42 -22.20 3.12
C ASP A 220 10.25 -20.93 3.36
N VAL A 221 10.64 -20.69 4.62
CA VAL A 221 11.58 -19.62 4.96
C VAL A 221 12.93 -19.85 4.29
N ARG A 222 13.46 -21.07 4.31
CA ARG A 222 14.70 -21.39 3.59
C ARG A 222 14.58 -21.23 2.08
N ALA A 223 13.46 -21.68 1.50
CA ALA A 223 13.20 -21.49 0.07
C ALA A 223 13.16 -20.01 -0.32
N MET A 224 12.56 -19.17 0.53
CA MET A 224 12.59 -17.71 0.36
C MET A 224 14.02 -17.17 0.40
N GLU A 225 14.80 -17.56 1.41
CA GLU A 225 16.21 -17.13 1.54
C GLU A 225 17.03 -17.53 0.30
N ASP A 226 16.91 -18.78 -0.13
CA ASP A 226 17.63 -19.30 -1.31
C ASP A 226 17.26 -18.53 -2.58
N ALA A 227 15.97 -18.21 -2.76
CA ALA A 227 15.49 -17.41 -3.89
C ALA A 227 16.05 -15.98 -3.84
N ILE A 228 16.11 -15.36 -2.66
CA ILE A 228 16.69 -14.02 -2.47
C ILE A 228 18.20 -14.03 -2.74
N VAL A 229 18.93 -15.01 -2.20
CA VAL A 229 20.37 -15.18 -2.46
C VAL A 229 20.64 -15.36 -3.94
N LEU A 230 19.83 -16.17 -4.64
CA LEU A 230 19.94 -16.35 -6.08
C LEU A 230 19.66 -15.04 -6.83
N ALA A 231 18.59 -14.33 -6.46
CA ALA A 231 18.25 -13.04 -7.06
C ALA A 231 19.38 -12.02 -6.90
N LYS A 232 20.00 -11.96 -5.69
CA LYS A 232 21.10 -11.03 -5.39
C LYS A 232 22.36 -11.29 -6.19
N ARG A 233 22.60 -12.52 -6.66
CA ARG A 233 23.71 -12.84 -7.58
C ARG A 233 23.49 -12.26 -8.98
N HIS A 234 22.26 -11.93 -9.34
CA HIS A 234 21.86 -11.52 -10.69
C HIS A 234 21.27 -10.11 -10.74
N ALA A 235 21.13 -9.43 -9.60
CA ALA A 235 20.60 -8.08 -9.51
C ALA A 235 21.41 -7.23 -8.51
N ASP A 236 21.44 -5.94 -8.77
CA ASP A 236 22.05 -4.96 -7.90
C ASP A 236 21.16 -4.65 -6.70
N ILE A 237 19.84 -4.52 -6.95
CA ILE A 237 18.79 -4.25 -5.96
C ILE A 237 17.78 -5.38 -5.96
N VAL A 238 17.50 -5.95 -4.79
CA VAL A 238 16.48 -6.98 -4.59
C VAL A 238 15.33 -6.41 -3.77
N LEU A 239 14.16 -6.34 -4.39
CA LEU A 239 12.90 -5.96 -3.79
C LEU A 239 12.15 -7.24 -3.38
N VAL A 240 11.60 -7.25 -2.17
CA VAL A 240 10.73 -8.32 -1.70
C VAL A 240 9.38 -7.73 -1.36
N ALA A 241 8.36 -8.07 -2.15
CA ALA A 241 6.97 -7.80 -1.82
C ALA A 241 6.46 -8.91 -0.90
N TYR A 242 5.83 -8.54 0.20
CA TYR A 242 5.34 -9.49 1.18
C TYR A 242 3.90 -9.13 1.58
N HIS A 243 2.95 -9.92 1.10
CA HIS A 243 1.55 -9.75 1.45
C HIS A 243 1.28 -10.44 2.78
N LEU A 244 1.09 -9.62 3.80
CA LEU A 244 0.87 -10.02 5.18
C LEU A 244 -0.62 -10.19 5.44
N HIS A 245 -1.24 -11.23 4.85
CA HIS A 245 -2.65 -11.47 5.13
C HIS A 245 -2.85 -11.63 6.64
N TRP A 246 -3.54 -10.66 7.22
CA TRP A 246 -3.77 -10.60 8.64
C TRP A 246 -4.83 -11.63 9.03
N VAL A 247 -4.52 -12.47 10.01
CA VAL A 247 -5.52 -13.31 10.64
C VAL A 247 -6.12 -12.48 11.79
N PRO A 248 -7.33 -11.94 11.62
CA PRO A 248 -7.99 -11.29 12.73
C PRO A 248 -8.19 -12.30 13.84
N HIS A 249 -8.11 -11.85 15.08
CA HIS A 249 -8.59 -12.58 16.23
C HIS A 249 -7.59 -13.37 17.08
N SER A 250 -6.31 -13.03 17.06
CA SER A 250 -5.43 -13.39 18.15
C SER A 250 -5.53 -12.31 19.25
N ARG A 251 -5.78 -12.71 20.51
CA ARG A 251 -5.68 -11.76 21.63
C ARG A 251 -4.26 -11.22 21.81
N ALA A 252 -3.26 -11.91 21.25
CA ALA A 252 -1.87 -11.49 21.30
C ALA A 252 -1.58 -10.32 20.34
N TYR A 253 -2.38 -10.17 19.26
CA TYR A 253 -2.23 -9.11 18.26
C TYR A 253 -3.60 -8.54 17.91
N PRO A 254 -4.21 -7.76 18.81
CA PRO A 254 -5.59 -7.31 18.70
C PRO A 254 -5.79 -6.24 17.62
N LEU A 255 -4.75 -5.55 17.20
CA LEU A 255 -4.83 -4.41 16.30
C LEU A 255 -4.17 -4.71 14.96
N PRO A 256 -4.78 -4.30 13.83
CA PRO A 256 -4.26 -4.56 12.49
C PRO A 256 -2.95 -3.82 12.18
N ASP A 257 -2.67 -2.70 12.88
CA ASP A 257 -1.47 -1.89 12.77
C ASP A 257 -0.24 -2.50 13.48
N GLN A 258 -0.45 -3.53 14.34
CA GLN A 258 0.64 -4.23 15.01
C GLN A 258 1.32 -5.25 14.09
N VAL A 259 2.64 -5.32 14.17
CA VAL A 259 3.45 -6.29 13.42
C VAL A 259 3.69 -7.53 14.27
N PRO A 260 3.16 -8.69 13.90
CA PRO A 260 3.42 -9.93 14.64
C PRO A 260 4.90 -10.31 14.63
N PRO A 261 5.49 -10.74 15.76
CA PRO A 261 6.92 -11.07 15.85
C PRO A 261 7.40 -12.11 14.85
N HIS A 262 6.58 -13.10 14.52
CA HIS A 262 6.94 -14.11 13.53
C HIS A 262 7.10 -13.52 12.12
N GLN A 263 6.27 -12.54 11.76
CA GLN A 263 6.39 -11.82 10.49
C GLN A 263 7.67 -10.98 10.47
N ARG A 264 7.93 -10.25 11.57
CA ARG A 264 9.16 -9.46 11.71
C ARG A 264 10.40 -10.33 11.55
N LEU A 265 10.41 -11.51 12.19
CA LEU A 265 11.52 -12.45 12.07
C LEU A 265 11.74 -12.92 10.62
N VAL A 266 10.68 -13.26 9.88
CA VAL A 266 10.76 -13.66 8.46
C VAL A 266 11.36 -12.55 7.61
N LEU A 267 10.94 -11.30 7.83
CA LEU A 267 11.43 -10.16 7.05
C LEU A 267 12.89 -9.82 7.38
N TYR A 268 13.32 -10.01 8.63
CA TYR A 268 14.75 -9.92 8.97
C TYR A 268 15.58 -10.96 8.21
N ARG A 269 15.10 -12.20 8.14
CA ARG A 269 15.78 -13.24 7.37
C ARG A 269 15.83 -12.94 5.89
N ALA A 270 14.78 -12.29 5.34
CA ALA A 270 14.81 -11.83 3.95
C ALA A 270 15.90 -10.77 3.72
N ILE A 271 16.04 -9.77 4.61
CA ILE A 271 17.15 -8.80 4.56
C ILE A 271 18.50 -9.49 4.72
N ASP A 272 18.62 -10.41 5.66
CA ASP A 272 19.87 -11.13 5.92
C ASP A 272 20.30 -12.03 4.73
N ALA A 273 19.34 -12.52 3.95
CA ALA A 273 19.56 -13.25 2.70
C ALA A 273 19.97 -12.35 1.52
N GLY A 274 19.80 -11.03 1.65
CA GLY A 274 20.25 -10.06 0.64
C GLY A 274 19.17 -9.19 0.01
N ALA A 275 17.95 -9.16 0.56
CA ALA A 275 16.94 -8.19 0.16
C ALA A 275 17.39 -6.76 0.54
N ASP A 276 17.15 -5.81 -0.36
CA ASP A 276 17.50 -4.40 -0.16
C ASP A 276 16.30 -3.56 0.30
N VAL A 277 15.08 -3.96 -0.05
CA VAL A 277 13.83 -3.28 0.33
C VAL A 277 12.75 -4.33 0.52
N ILE A 278 12.00 -4.20 1.62
CA ILE A 278 10.78 -4.97 1.85
C ILE A 278 9.56 -4.06 1.67
N LEU A 279 8.61 -4.50 0.84
CA LEU A 279 7.39 -3.80 0.50
C LEU A 279 6.19 -4.62 1.01
N GLY A 280 5.67 -4.27 2.19
CA GLY A 280 4.59 -4.99 2.86
C GLY A 280 3.21 -4.46 2.49
N SER A 281 2.23 -5.37 2.45
CA SER A 281 0.81 -5.11 2.19
C SER A 281 -0.08 -6.15 2.91
N GLY A 282 -1.41 -6.05 2.81
CA GLY A 282 -2.37 -7.05 3.26
C GLY A 282 -3.16 -6.77 4.53
N PRO A 283 -2.68 -6.00 5.53
CA PRO A 283 -3.50 -5.68 6.70
C PRO A 283 -4.49 -4.53 6.46
N HIS A 284 -4.51 -3.95 5.27
CA HIS A 284 -5.39 -2.85 4.83
C HIS A 284 -5.27 -1.55 5.66
N VAL A 285 -4.21 -1.42 6.42
CA VAL A 285 -3.86 -0.22 7.21
C VAL A 285 -2.36 0.02 7.14
N LEU A 286 -1.95 1.26 7.41
CA LEU A 286 -0.55 1.59 7.56
C LEU A 286 0.05 0.84 8.76
N ARG A 287 1.28 0.38 8.58
CA ARG A 287 2.16 -0.10 9.66
C ARG A 287 3.46 0.67 9.62
N GLY A 288 4.21 0.62 10.74
CA GLY A 288 5.49 1.33 10.84
C GLY A 288 6.52 0.90 9.81
N ILE A 289 7.57 1.71 9.72
CA ILE A 289 8.74 1.47 8.89
C ILE A 289 9.91 1.15 9.82
N GLU A 290 10.68 0.11 9.50
CA GLU A 290 11.89 -0.23 10.23
C GLU A 290 13.11 -0.15 9.33
N MET A 291 14.19 0.47 9.82
CA MET A 291 15.50 0.45 9.17
C MET A 291 16.36 -0.67 9.77
N TYR A 292 16.20 -1.90 9.24
CA TYR A 292 16.97 -3.06 9.70
C TYR A 292 18.28 -3.20 8.92
N LYS A 293 19.41 -3.09 9.61
CA LYS A 293 20.75 -3.11 8.98
C LYS A 293 20.90 -2.09 7.84
N GLY A 294 20.25 -0.93 7.98
CA GLY A 294 20.28 0.13 6.97
C GLY A 294 19.38 -0.16 5.74
N LYS A 295 18.53 -1.18 5.80
CA LYS A 295 17.57 -1.53 4.74
C LYS A 295 16.14 -1.27 5.20
N PRO A 296 15.30 -0.62 4.38
CA PRO A 296 13.94 -0.30 4.78
C PRO A 296 13.02 -1.54 4.71
N ILE A 297 12.25 -1.72 5.76
CA ILE A 297 11.12 -2.64 5.85
C ILE A 297 9.86 -1.80 6.04
N PHE A 298 9.06 -1.71 5.00
CA PHE A 298 7.69 -1.18 5.09
C PHE A 298 6.79 -2.34 5.50
N TYR A 299 6.30 -2.34 6.74
CA TYR A 299 5.48 -3.44 7.23
C TYR A 299 4.08 -3.47 6.62
N SER A 300 3.54 -2.34 6.22
CA SER A 300 2.38 -2.20 5.34
C SER A 300 2.27 -0.76 4.84
N LEU A 301 2.05 -0.61 3.55
CA LEU A 301 1.74 0.68 2.93
C LEU A 301 0.24 1.00 2.95
N GLY A 302 -0.60 0.12 3.54
CA GLY A 302 -2.06 0.27 3.56
C GLY A 302 -2.71 -0.01 2.21
N ASP A 303 -3.98 0.39 2.07
CA ASP A 303 -4.70 0.33 0.80
C ASP A 303 -4.38 1.58 -0.03
N PHE A 304 -3.81 1.40 -1.21
CA PHE A 304 -3.65 2.52 -2.14
C PHE A 304 -4.95 2.78 -2.91
N ILE A 305 -5.63 1.70 -3.34
CA ILE A 305 -6.93 1.74 -4.01
C ILE A 305 -7.79 0.62 -3.44
N TYR A 306 -8.95 0.97 -2.86
CA TYR A 306 -9.93 -0.02 -2.41
C TYR A 306 -11.35 0.41 -2.73
N GLN A 307 -11.78 0.19 -3.96
CA GLN A 307 -13.03 0.71 -4.49
C GLN A 307 -14.26 -0.20 -4.26
N TYR A 308 -14.10 -1.35 -3.65
CA TYR A 308 -15.21 -2.25 -3.30
C TYR A 308 -15.85 -1.96 -1.94
N ARG A 309 -15.41 -0.93 -1.25
CA ARG A 309 -16.05 -0.44 -0.03
C ARG A 309 -17.41 0.18 -0.38
N THR A 310 -18.44 -0.65 -0.56
CA THR A 310 -19.80 -0.21 -0.82
C THR A 310 -20.56 -0.14 0.49
N LYS A 311 -21.13 1.05 0.81
CA LYS A 311 -22.07 1.31 1.91
C LYS A 311 -21.59 0.90 3.31
N GLY A 312 -20.80 1.75 3.88
CA GLY A 312 -20.39 1.59 5.27
C GLY A 312 -19.24 0.57 5.37
N ILE A 313 -18.38 0.86 6.26
CA ILE A 313 -17.22 0.07 6.60
C ILE A 313 -17.71 -1.33 7.00
N PRO A 314 -17.11 -2.41 6.50
CA PRO A 314 -17.49 -3.74 6.93
C PRO A 314 -17.38 -3.84 8.44
N GLU A 315 -18.47 -4.16 9.13
CA GLU A 315 -18.54 -4.31 10.60
C GLU A 315 -17.47 -5.27 11.17
N ILE A 316 -16.81 -6.05 10.32
CA ILE A 316 -15.82 -7.07 10.69
C ILE A 316 -14.57 -6.48 11.33
N TYR A 317 -14.17 -5.28 10.93
CA TYR A 317 -12.95 -4.63 11.43
C TYR A 317 -13.21 -3.74 12.66
N TRP A 318 -14.45 -3.31 12.90
CA TRP A 318 -14.84 -2.25 13.84
C TRP A 318 -15.27 -2.69 15.22
N GLN A 319 -15.46 -3.97 15.46
CA GLN A 319 -16.00 -4.44 16.74
C GLN A 319 -15.06 -4.31 17.95
N ARG A 320 -13.88 -3.68 17.81
CA ARG A 320 -12.86 -3.76 18.87
C ARG A 320 -12.37 -2.46 19.47
N ASP A 321 -12.56 -1.33 18.83
CA ASP A 321 -12.13 -0.07 19.43
C ASP A 321 -13.04 1.07 18.99
N GLU A 322 -13.97 1.46 19.86
CA GLU A 322 -14.85 2.62 19.66
C GLU A 322 -14.07 3.95 19.57
N GLN A 323 -12.73 3.92 19.75
CA GLN A 323 -11.86 5.08 19.79
C GLN A 323 -11.03 5.26 18.50
N LYS A 324 -10.91 4.25 17.62
CA LYS A 324 -10.19 4.40 16.37
C LYS A 324 -10.98 5.16 15.32
N ASP A 325 -10.33 6.14 14.72
CA ASP A 325 -10.89 6.92 13.62
C ASP A 325 -10.98 6.07 12.36
N VAL A 326 -12.21 5.84 11.88
CA VAL A 326 -12.48 5.10 10.62
C VAL A 326 -11.68 5.61 9.42
N ARG A 327 -11.15 6.82 9.48
CA ARG A 327 -10.31 7.40 8.44
C ARG A 327 -8.97 6.71 8.27
N GLU A 328 -8.47 6.02 9.30
CA GLU A 328 -7.17 5.32 9.24
C GLU A 328 -7.12 4.24 8.17
N GLU A 329 -8.27 3.62 7.81
CA GLU A 329 -8.34 2.65 6.71
C GLU A 329 -8.31 3.29 5.31
N PHE A 330 -8.53 4.60 5.24
CA PHE A 330 -8.46 5.36 4.00
C PHE A 330 -7.13 6.14 3.87
N ASP A 331 -6.23 5.93 4.81
CA ASP A 331 -4.93 6.57 4.88
C ASP A 331 -3.85 5.64 4.34
N THR A 332 -3.01 6.17 3.47
CA THR A 332 -1.89 5.44 2.88
C THR A 332 -0.76 6.41 2.55
N VAL A 333 0.35 5.88 2.10
CA VAL A 333 1.46 6.67 1.59
C VAL A 333 1.96 6.10 0.26
N VAL A 334 2.44 6.97 -0.61
CA VAL A 334 3.38 6.56 -1.65
C VAL A 334 4.78 6.67 -1.05
N ALA A 335 5.46 5.54 -0.93
CA ALA A 335 6.87 5.53 -0.59
C ALA A 335 7.70 5.79 -1.84
N ARG A 336 8.47 6.88 -1.83
CA ARG A 336 9.34 7.27 -2.93
C ARG A 336 10.80 7.12 -2.50
N LEU A 337 11.50 6.17 -3.12
CA LEU A 337 12.86 5.80 -2.80
C LEU A 337 13.79 6.25 -3.93
N MET A 338 14.83 7.00 -3.58
CA MET A 338 15.94 7.30 -4.48
C MET A 338 17.01 6.24 -4.29
N ILE A 339 17.44 5.66 -5.40
CA ILE A 339 18.51 4.69 -5.45
C ILE A 339 19.71 5.34 -6.14
N ARG A 340 20.82 5.42 -5.42
CA ARG A 340 22.10 5.93 -5.92
C ARG A 340 23.20 4.92 -5.55
N ASP A 341 24.14 4.71 -6.44
CA ASP A 341 25.25 3.76 -6.22
C ASP A 341 24.77 2.36 -5.76
N LYS A 342 23.65 1.90 -6.33
CA LYS A 342 23.04 0.59 -6.03
C LYS A 342 22.59 0.43 -4.58
N ALA A 343 22.23 1.53 -3.92
CA ALA A 343 21.68 1.56 -2.56
C ALA A 343 20.55 2.58 -2.44
N VAL A 344 19.62 2.33 -1.52
CA VAL A 344 18.62 3.34 -1.15
C VAL A 344 19.33 4.48 -0.43
N SER A 345 19.29 5.68 -1.02
CA SER A 345 19.96 6.88 -0.52
C SER A 345 19.00 7.82 0.19
N LYS A 346 17.70 7.78 -0.16
CA LYS A 346 16.67 8.66 0.41
C LYS A 346 15.31 8.00 0.33
N ILE A 347 14.46 8.24 1.32
CA ILE A 347 13.08 7.75 1.36
C ILE A 347 12.16 8.92 1.70
N GLN A 348 11.19 9.17 0.83
CA GLN A 348 10.14 10.16 1.02
C GLN A 348 8.80 9.47 1.11
N LEU A 349 7.94 9.92 2.03
CA LEU A 349 6.61 9.38 2.28
C LEU A 349 5.59 10.44 1.89
N ILE A 350 4.92 10.21 0.78
CA ILE A 350 3.92 11.12 0.23
C ILE A 350 2.56 10.73 0.80
N PRO A 351 1.92 11.52 1.63
CA PRO A 351 0.65 11.18 2.25
C PRO A 351 -0.48 11.20 1.22
N VAL A 352 -1.25 10.14 1.21
CA VAL A 352 -2.38 9.90 0.31
C VAL A 352 -3.60 9.52 1.13
N SER A 353 -4.73 10.09 0.83
CA SER A 353 -6.02 9.67 1.38
C SER A 353 -6.95 9.21 0.28
N GLN A 354 -7.81 8.25 0.59
CA GLN A 354 -8.85 7.81 -0.32
C GLN A 354 -10.14 8.58 -0.06
N GLU A 355 -10.95 8.76 -1.09
CA GLU A 355 -12.33 9.25 -0.93
C GLU A 355 -13.14 8.30 -0.05
N MET A 356 -13.73 8.82 1.03
CA MET A 356 -14.48 7.99 1.99
C MET A 356 -15.92 7.70 1.54
N THR A 357 -16.49 8.58 0.73
CA THR A 357 -17.92 8.52 0.35
C THR A 357 -18.13 8.97 -1.09
N GLY A 358 -19.29 8.63 -1.64
CA GLY A 358 -19.68 9.08 -2.98
C GLY A 358 -19.18 8.18 -4.11
N PRO A 359 -19.26 8.65 -5.36
CA PRO A 359 -18.96 7.82 -6.53
C PRO A 359 -17.49 7.47 -6.68
N ARG A 360 -16.60 8.16 -5.98
CA ARG A 360 -15.15 7.94 -6.01
C ARG A 360 -14.60 7.24 -4.77
N THR A 361 -15.46 6.69 -3.91
CA THR A 361 -15.04 5.99 -2.70
C THR A 361 -13.92 4.99 -3.00
N GLY A 362 -12.85 5.03 -2.20
CA GLY A 362 -11.68 4.18 -2.34
C GLY A 362 -10.69 4.59 -3.43
N SER A 363 -10.87 5.79 -4.04
CA SER A 363 -9.92 6.34 -5.01
C SER A 363 -8.91 7.24 -4.31
N PRO A 364 -7.59 7.10 -4.59
CA PRO A 364 -6.52 7.83 -3.92
C PRO A 364 -6.34 9.24 -4.49
N SER A 365 -6.04 10.19 -3.62
CA SER A 365 -5.60 11.55 -3.99
C SER A 365 -4.53 12.04 -3.02
N LEU A 366 -3.76 13.07 -3.38
CA LEU A 366 -2.87 13.73 -2.44
C LEU A 366 -3.67 14.23 -1.25
N ALA A 367 -3.20 13.92 -0.05
CA ALA A 367 -3.90 14.25 1.18
C ALA A 367 -3.92 15.76 1.43
N ASP A 368 -5.08 16.33 1.73
CA ASP A 368 -5.19 17.70 2.19
C ASP A 368 -4.38 17.91 3.49
N ARG A 369 -4.22 19.17 3.91
CA ARG A 369 -3.41 19.51 5.08
C ARG A 369 -3.79 18.70 6.33
N ARG A 370 -5.09 18.54 6.61
CA ARG A 370 -5.58 17.83 7.80
C ARG A 370 -5.29 16.33 7.72
N SER A 371 -5.59 15.71 6.58
CA SER A 371 -5.33 14.30 6.33
C SER A 371 -3.83 14.01 6.31
N ARG A 372 -3.04 14.88 5.67
CA ARG A 372 -1.58 14.82 5.69
C ARG A 372 -1.01 14.79 7.11
N ASP A 373 -1.40 15.74 7.95
CA ASP A 373 -0.87 15.86 9.31
C ASP A 373 -1.24 14.62 10.15
N ARG A 374 -2.42 14.04 9.94
CA ARG A 374 -2.85 12.77 10.55
C ARG A 374 -2.02 11.59 10.04
N ILE A 375 -1.90 11.43 8.70
CA ILE A 375 -1.19 10.32 8.08
C ILE A 375 0.29 10.32 8.48
N LEU A 376 0.95 11.48 8.38
CA LEU A 376 2.35 11.59 8.77
C LEU A 376 2.55 11.40 10.27
N GLY A 377 1.64 11.91 11.11
CA GLY A 377 1.66 11.65 12.54
C GLY A 377 1.55 10.15 12.85
N SER A 378 0.57 9.48 12.26
CA SER A 378 0.36 8.03 12.44
C SER A 378 1.60 7.21 12.04
N ILE A 379 2.18 7.46 10.86
CA ILE A 379 3.35 6.66 10.43
C ILE A 379 4.61 6.97 11.24
N ILE A 380 4.75 8.20 11.79
CA ILE A 380 5.82 8.56 12.73
C ILE A 380 5.67 7.73 14.01
N ASP A 381 4.48 7.71 14.60
CA ASP A 381 4.19 7.00 15.85
C ASP A 381 4.39 5.48 15.67
N LEU A 382 3.85 4.90 14.59
CA LEU A 382 4.01 3.48 14.26
C LEU A 382 5.47 3.09 14.00
N SER A 383 6.29 4.00 13.50
CA SER A 383 7.71 3.74 13.19
C SER A 383 8.63 3.94 14.38
N ALA A 384 8.18 4.70 15.40
CA ALA A 384 8.95 4.96 16.61
C ALA A 384 9.25 3.68 17.40
N ASP A 385 8.33 2.70 17.40
CA ASP A 385 8.51 1.39 18.05
C ASP A 385 9.69 0.59 17.45
N PHE A 386 10.10 0.91 16.24
CA PHE A 386 11.24 0.33 15.53
C PHE A 386 12.50 1.19 15.59
N GLY A 387 12.41 2.34 16.26
CA GLY A 387 13.53 3.31 16.36
C GLY A 387 13.78 4.11 15.07
N THR A 388 12.88 4.01 14.09
CA THR A 388 12.97 4.77 12.84
C THR A 388 12.49 6.19 13.06
N LYS A 389 13.28 7.16 12.63
CA LYS A 389 12.94 8.58 12.70
C LYS A 389 12.41 9.05 11.35
N ILE A 390 11.29 9.77 11.37
CA ILE A 390 10.69 10.38 10.20
C ILE A 390 10.53 11.87 10.49
N LYS A 391 11.09 12.69 9.63
CA LYS A 391 10.98 14.16 9.71
C LYS A 391 9.97 14.66 8.70
N ILE A 392 9.10 15.57 9.12
CA ILE A 392 8.20 16.25 8.19
C ILE A 392 8.98 17.32 7.44
N ASN A 393 9.02 17.20 6.12
CA ASN A 393 9.67 18.13 5.20
C ASN A 393 8.61 18.78 4.30
N GLY A 394 8.10 19.93 4.73
CA GLY A 394 7.00 20.62 4.05
C GLY A 394 5.71 19.80 4.07
N TRP A 395 5.41 19.08 2.99
CA TRP A 395 4.16 18.35 2.83
C TRP A 395 4.32 16.83 2.76
N TYR A 396 5.52 16.32 2.90
CA TYR A 396 5.83 14.88 2.93
C TYR A 396 6.72 14.53 4.13
N GLY A 397 6.79 13.24 4.45
CA GLY A 397 7.73 12.69 5.43
C GLY A 397 9.04 12.27 4.78
N GLU A 398 10.16 12.38 5.50
CA GLU A 398 11.46 11.87 5.08
C GLU A 398 12.03 10.97 6.18
N VAL A 399 12.42 9.75 5.83
CA VAL A 399 13.03 8.78 6.76
C VAL A 399 14.49 9.15 6.94
N GLU A 400 14.94 9.27 8.21
CA GLU A 400 16.31 9.61 8.60
C GLU A 400 17.18 8.35 8.82
#